data_481255677d6f34499f637ff88b24ec5d
#
_entry.id   481255677d6f34499f637ff88b24ec5d
#
_cell.length_a   1.000
_cell.length_b   1.000
_cell.length_c   1.000
_cell.angle_alpha   90.00
_cell.angle_beta   90.00
_cell.angle_gamma   90.00
#
_symmetry.space_group_name_H-M   'P 1'
#
loop_
_entity.id
_entity.type
_entity.pdbx_description
1 polymer ?
#
loop_
_entity_poly.entity_id
_entity_poly.type
_entity_poly.pdbx_seq_one_letter_code
_entity_poly.pdbx_strand_id
1 'polypeptide(L)'
;FIEDEITGGTVTADHLTGPEGTKITLIAKANLGYRLNYLQVNGKTVKTTAKGTYTFKLKQDTEVTASFVKLLAITDHSDRNDRDRSDSEGWVRSGNGWKYQIPGGSYAKNGWQQIGGIWYAFDANGIMRTGWYLEAMDNCWYYMKPDGSMAIGWQQINGKWYYFNPATIGITGWNSQGLTWNFDIQKNQGIPQGAMYKNQRTPDGYLVDEQGAWIQ
;
A
#
# COMPACT_ATOMS: atom_id res chain seq x y z
N PHE A 1 -10.72 -3.74 22.81
CA PHE A 1 -10.80 -2.29 22.53
C PHE A 1 -9.61 -1.87 21.66
N ILE A 2 -9.84 -1.15 20.61
CA ILE A 2 -8.83 -0.51 19.76
C ILE A 2 -8.98 0.99 20.00
N GLU A 3 -7.88 1.68 20.24
CA GLU A 3 -7.87 3.12 20.48
C GLU A 3 -8.37 3.90 19.25
N ASP A 4 -9.37 4.79 19.43
CA ASP A 4 -10.10 5.43 18.34
C ASP A 4 -9.34 6.59 17.68
N GLU A 5 -8.36 7.19 18.35
CA GLU A 5 -7.58 8.33 17.83
C GLU A 5 -6.09 8.00 17.70
N ILE A 6 -5.73 7.31 16.62
CA ILE A 6 -4.33 7.01 16.31
C ILE A 6 -3.83 7.98 15.25
N THR A 7 -3.02 8.95 15.63
CA THR A 7 -2.41 9.88 14.67
C THR A 7 -1.40 9.18 13.77
N GLY A 8 -1.52 9.36 12.46
CA GLY A 8 -0.54 8.89 11.48
C GLY A 8 -0.76 7.48 10.95
N GLY A 9 -1.86 6.83 11.33
CA GLY A 9 -2.21 5.51 10.80
C GLY A 9 -3.52 4.99 11.36
N THR A 10 -3.85 3.76 11.02
CA THR A 10 -5.05 3.06 11.51
C THR A 10 -4.71 1.65 11.96
N VAL A 11 -5.45 1.14 12.92
CA VAL A 11 -5.46 -0.28 13.28
C VAL A 11 -6.88 -0.80 13.13
N THR A 12 -7.03 -1.91 12.42
CA THR A 12 -8.31 -2.59 12.25
C THR A 12 -8.18 -4.04 12.70
N ALA A 13 -9.31 -4.64 13.09
CA ALA A 13 -9.40 -6.06 13.40
C ALA A 13 -10.46 -6.71 12.51
N ASP A 14 -10.25 -7.97 12.14
CA ASP A 14 -11.23 -8.77 11.41
C ASP A 14 -12.47 -9.09 12.28
N HIS A 15 -12.31 -9.16 13.60
CA HIS A 15 -13.36 -9.35 14.59
C HIS A 15 -13.11 -8.45 15.80
N LEU A 16 -14.13 -7.74 16.26
CA LEU A 16 -14.07 -6.90 17.48
C LEU A 16 -14.51 -7.64 18.74
N THR A 17 -15.26 -8.73 18.58
CA THR A 17 -15.78 -9.57 19.67
C THR A 17 -15.74 -11.04 19.25
N GLY A 18 -15.74 -11.94 20.23
CA GLY A 18 -15.82 -13.39 19.99
C GLY A 18 -15.62 -14.17 21.27
N PRO A 19 -15.98 -15.46 21.31
CA PRO A 19 -15.69 -16.33 22.43
C PRO A 19 -14.19 -16.54 22.60
N GLU A 20 -13.79 -17.01 23.78
CA GLU A 20 -12.41 -17.41 24.05
C GLU A 20 -11.89 -18.38 22.97
N GLY A 21 -10.67 -18.18 22.51
CA GLY A 21 -10.05 -18.96 21.44
C GLY A 21 -10.28 -18.41 20.03
N THR A 22 -11.17 -17.41 19.86
CA THR A 22 -11.35 -16.75 18.56
C THR A 22 -10.02 -16.21 18.04
N LYS A 23 -9.72 -16.51 16.78
CA LYS A 23 -8.53 -16.00 16.11
C LYS A 23 -8.81 -14.59 15.62
N ILE A 24 -8.06 -13.62 16.13
CA ILE A 24 -8.15 -12.20 15.78
C ILE A 24 -6.96 -11.83 14.92
N THR A 25 -7.19 -11.15 13.81
CA THR A 25 -6.15 -10.57 12.97
C THR A 25 -6.23 -9.05 13.00
N LEU A 26 -5.17 -8.43 13.51
CA LEU A 26 -4.99 -6.98 13.48
C LEU A 26 -4.24 -6.57 12.22
N ILE A 27 -4.63 -5.44 11.64
CA ILE A 27 -3.93 -4.80 10.52
C ILE A 27 -3.61 -3.37 10.93
N ALA A 28 -2.32 -3.08 11.11
CA ALA A 28 -1.82 -1.73 11.37
C ALA A 28 -1.35 -1.12 10.05
N LYS A 29 -1.99 -0.02 9.62
CA LYS A 29 -1.70 0.67 8.37
C LYS A 29 -1.26 2.10 8.64
N ALA A 30 -0.01 2.44 8.29
CA ALA A 30 0.48 3.80 8.38
C ALA A 30 -0.08 4.67 7.23
N ASN A 31 -0.37 5.93 7.53
CA ASN A 31 -0.67 6.95 6.53
C ASN A 31 0.61 7.36 5.80
N LEU A 32 0.44 7.97 4.61
CA LEU A 32 1.56 8.50 3.85
C LEU A 32 2.39 9.49 4.69
N GLY A 33 3.71 9.30 4.69
CA GLY A 33 4.62 10.09 5.52
C GLY A 33 4.72 9.65 6.97
N TYR A 34 4.15 8.48 7.31
CA TYR A 34 4.29 7.85 8.62
C TYR A 34 4.79 6.41 8.49
N ARG A 35 5.31 5.86 9.58
CA ARG A 35 5.61 4.44 9.72
C ARG A 35 5.08 3.94 11.05
N LEU A 36 4.74 2.65 11.11
CA LEU A 36 4.42 2.00 12.38
C LEU A 36 5.66 2.03 13.28
N ASN A 37 5.50 2.60 14.46
CA ASN A 37 6.51 2.59 15.51
C ASN A 37 6.38 1.33 16.37
N TYR A 38 5.18 1.09 16.87
CA TYR A 38 4.85 -0.15 17.55
C TYR A 38 3.36 -0.47 17.43
N LEU A 39 3.05 -1.75 17.57
CA LEU A 39 1.72 -2.29 17.85
C LEU A 39 1.81 -3.04 19.17
N GLN A 40 0.92 -2.76 20.12
CA GLN A 40 0.86 -3.43 21.40
C GLN A 40 -0.48 -4.14 21.59
N VAL A 41 -0.44 -5.30 22.20
CA VAL A 41 -1.59 -6.08 22.63
C VAL A 41 -1.44 -6.33 24.12
N ASN A 42 -2.39 -5.83 24.92
CA ASN A 42 -2.34 -5.85 26.38
C ASN A 42 -0.99 -5.33 26.92
N GLY A 43 -0.54 -4.16 26.43
CA GLY A 43 0.70 -3.50 26.83
C GLY A 43 1.99 -4.16 26.33
N LYS A 44 1.93 -5.28 25.59
CA LYS A 44 3.12 -5.94 25.03
C LYS A 44 3.29 -5.61 23.56
N THR A 45 4.45 -5.08 23.20
CA THR A 45 4.81 -4.86 21.80
C THR A 45 4.89 -6.19 21.06
N VAL A 46 4.19 -6.27 19.92
CA VAL A 46 4.13 -7.46 19.07
C VAL A 46 4.82 -7.19 17.74
N LYS A 47 5.39 -8.25 17.17
CA LYS A 47 6.04 -8.17 15.86
C LYS A 47 5.00 -8.39 14.77
N THR A 48 4.79 -7.39 13.95
CA THR A 48 3.94 -7.48 12.76
C THR A 48 4.68 -8.13 11.60
N THR A 49 3.91 -8.69 10.67
CA THR A 49 4.45 -9.09 9.36
C THR A 49 4.82 -7.85 8.54
N ALA A 50 5.49 -8.04 7.40
CA ALA A 50 5.77 -6.96 6.45
C ALA A 50 4.49 -6.24 5.93
N LYS A 51 3.32 -6.89 6.04
CA LYS A 51 2.01 -6.31 5.69
C LYS A 51 1.34 -5.56 6.86
N GLY A 52 2.04 -5.37 7.97
CA GLY A 52 1.49 -4.74 9.18
C GLY A 52 0.49 -5.61 9.93
N THR A 53 0.43 -6.92 9.67
CA THR A 53 -0.54 -7.83 10.30
C THR A 53 0.04 -8.52 11.53
N TYR A 54 -0.80 -8.72 12.54
CA TYR A 54 -0.52 -9.55 13.70
C TYR A 54 -1.76 -10.37 14.05
N THR A 55 -1.57 -11.65 14.35
CA THR A 55 -2.68 -12.58 14.66
C THR A 55 -2.47 -13.22 16.03
N PHE A 56 -3.53 -13.27 16.82
CA PHE A 56 -3.53 -13.93 18.14
C PHE A 56 -4.87 -14.62 18.40
N LYS A 57 -4.91 -15.43 19.45
CA LYS A 57 -6.18 -16.04 19.97
C LYS A 57 -6.69 -15.21 21.14
N LEU A 58 -7.96 -14.84 21.09
CA LEU A 58 -8.63 -14.13 22.16
C LEU A 58 -8.68 -15.00 23.41
N LYS A 59 -8.20 -14.50 24.53
CA LYS A 59 -8.24 -15.19 25.83
C LYS A 59 -9.04 -14.42 26.88
N GLN A 60 -9.15 -13.12 26.71
CA GLN A 60 -9.82 -12.18 27.60
C GLN A 60 -10.05 -10.87 26.86
N ASP A 61 -10.67 -9.91 27.50
CA ASP A 61 -10.74 -8.55 27.00
C ASP A 61 -9.34 -8.06 26.67
N THR A 62 -9.19 -7.56 25.45
CA THR A 62 -7.88 -7.24 24.87
C THR A 62 -7.84 -5.76 24.48
N GLU A 63 -6.86 -5.08 25.04
CA GLU A 63 -6.52 -3.72 24.64
C GLU A 63 -5.48 -3.74 23.53
N VAL A 64 -5.71 -2.92 22.52
CA VAL A 64 -4.80 -2.76 21.38
C VAL A 64 -4.45 -1.30 21.24
N THR A 65 -3.16 -0.98 21.32
CA THR A 65 -2.62 0.36 21.10
C THR A 65 -1.58 0.32 20.00
N ALA A 66 -1.45 1.42 19.26
CA ALA A 66 -0.43 1.56 18.24
C ALA A 66 0.11 2.98 18.19
N SER A 67 1.33 3.10 17.77
CA SER A 67 1.96 4.40 17.52
C SER A 67 2.52 4.42 16.11
N PHE A 68 2.29 5.54 15.42
CA PHE A 68 2.90 5.81 14.13
C PHE A 68 3.75 7.06 14.26
N VAL A 69 4.97 7.00 13.77
CA VAL A 69 5.89 8.14 13.76
C VAL A 69 5.93 8.76 12.38
N LYS A 70 5.90 10.09 12.36
CA LYS A 70 6.06 10.84 11.13
C LYS A 70 7.47 10.60 10.58
N LEU A 71 7.55 10.20 9.33
CA LEU A 71 8.81 10.16 8.62
C LEU A 71 9.26 11.62 8.45
N LEU A 72 10.40 11.97 9.02
CA LEU A 72 10.97 13.30 8.84
C LEU A 72 11.19 13.49 7.33
N ALA A 73 10.54 14.48 6.74
CA ALA A 73 10.92 14.93 5.43
C ALA A 73 12.38 15.39 5.54
N ILE A 74 13.28 14.72 4.84
CA ILE A 74 14.64 15.23 4.66
C ILE A 74 14.44 16.44 3.76
N THR A 75 14.37 17.64 4.36
CA THR A 75 14.40 18.89 3.62
C THR A 75 15.73 18.92 2.90
N ASP A 76 15.68 19.23 1.61
CA ASP A 76 16.85 19.50 0.80
C ASP A 76 17.65 20.63 1.46
N HIS A 77 18.65 20.27 2.22
CA HIS A 77 19.68 21.18 2.72
C HIS A 77 20.90 20.92 1.84
N SER A 78 20.96 21.67 0.77
CA SER A 78 22.23 21.95 0.08
C SER A 78 23.12 22.75 1.03
N ASP A 79 23.71 22.12 2.00
CA ASP A 79 24.88 22.50 2.77
C ASP A 79 24.89 21.75 4.11
N ARG A 80 25.53 20.60 4.12
CA ARG A 80 26.35 20.12 5.25
C ARG A 80 26.95 18.75 4.91
N ASN A 81 28.27 18.67 5.06
CA ASN A 81 29.06 17.43 5.03
C ASN A 81 28.52 16.43 6.07
N ASP A 82 27.59 15.57 5.64
CA ASP A 82 27.14 14.44 6.47
C ASP A 82 27.35 13.16 5.68
N ARG A 83 28.51 12.57 5.90
CA ARG A 83 28.96 11.30 5.26
C ARG A 83 28.23 10.07 5.78
N ASP A 84 27.20 10.20 6.64
CA ASP A 84 26.65 9.09 7.42
C ASP A 84 25.15 8.86 7.20
N ARG A 85 24.54 9.41 6.13
CA ARG A 85 23.07 9.34 5.88
C ARG A 85 22.64 8.63 4.61
N SER A 86 23.53 7.91 3.93
CA SER A 86 23.25 7.38 2.59
C SER A 86 22.43 6.09 2.54
N ASP A 87 22.15 5.43 3.65
CA ASP A 87 21.60 4.07 3.64
C ASP A 87 20.21 3.91 4.28
N SER A 88 19.52 4.99 4.66
CA SER A 88 18.20 4.89 5.28
C SER A 88 17.09 4.79 4.24
N GLU A 89 16.40 3.66 4.20
CA GLU A 89 15.17 3.47 3.46
C GLU A 89 14.07 4.41 3.96
N GLY A 90 13.30 5.05 3.06
CA GLY A 90 12.16 5.86 3.49
C GLY A 90 11.63 6.86 2.47
N TRP A 91 10.52 7.49 2.87
CA TRP A 91 9.87 8.54 2.09
C TRP A 91 10.57 9.88 2.25
N VAL A 92 10.84 10.53 1.12
CA VAL A 92 11.51 11.83 1.05
C VAL A 92 10.64 12.82 0.28
N ARG A 93 10.42 14.00 0.84
CA ARG A 93 9.73 15.08 0.13
C ARG A 93 10.65 15.67 -0.93
N SER A 94 10.13 15.88 -2.14
CA SER A 94 10.89 16.46 -3.24
C SER A 94 9.99 17.42 -4.03
N GLY A 95 10.15 18.70 -3.80
CA GLY A 95 9.27 19.72 -4.36
C GLY A 95 7.80 19.47 -3.96
N ASN A 96 6.91 19.40 -4.94
CA ASN A 96 5.48 19.13 -4.72
C ASN A 96 5.14 17.64 -4.64
N GLY A 97 6.13 16.72 -4.72
CA GLY A 97 5.93 15.28 -4.75
C GLY A 97 6.67 14.55 -3.65
N TRP A 98 6.58 13.23 -3.69
CA TRP A 98 7.27 12.30 -2.80
C TRP A 98 8.17 11.38 -3.61
N LYS A 99 9.32 11.06 -3.05
CA LYS A 99 10.24 10.01 -3.52
C LYS A 99 10.37 8.95 -2.45
N TYR A 100 10.76 7.76 -2.84
CA TYR A 100 11.09 6.71 -1.89
C TYR A 100 12.54 6.31 -2.05
N GLN A 101 13.34 6.50 -1.00
CA GLN A 101 14.72 6.04 -0.93
C GLN A 101 14.72 4.56 -0.61
N ILE A 102 15.31 3.77 -1.48
CA ILE A 102 15.49 2.33 -1.30
C ILE A 102 16.81 2.05 -0.57
N PRO A 103 16.98 0.86 0.03
CA PRO A 103 18.26 0.46 0.61
C PRO A 103 19.42 0.68 -0.37
N GLY A 104 20.52 1.23 0.12
CA GLY A 104 21.66 1.62 -0.72
C GLY A 104 21.61 3.05 -1.26
N GLY A 105 20.66 3.89 -0.79
CA GLY A 105 20.65 5.33 -0.96
C GLY A 105 20.06 5.84 -2.28
N SER A 106 19.74 4.96 -3.24
CA SER A 106 19.08 5.37 -4.48
C SER A 106 17.57 5.53 -4.30
N TYR A 107 16.89 6.12 -5.30
CA TYR A 107 15.44 6.33 -5.26
C TYR A 107 14.72 5.35 -6.18
N ALA A 108 13.54 4.90 -5.75
CA ALA A 108 12.58 4.21 -6.63
C ALA A 108 12.21 5.13 -7.79
N LYS A 109 12.24 4.62 -9.02
CA LYS A 109 11.92 5.38 -10.24
C LYS A 109 11.54 4.46 -11.39
N ASN A 110 10.87 5.02 -12.41
CA ASN A 110 10.51 4.31 -13.64
C ASN A 110 9.73 3.02 -13.41
N GLY A 111 8.73 3.02 -12.54
CA GLY A 111 7.91 1.83 -12.36
C GLY A 111 7.39 1.65 -10.96
N TRP A 112 7.10 0.42 -10.61
CA TRP A 112 6.41 0.04 -9.39
C TRP A 112 7.38 -0.34 -8.27
N GLN A 113 7.01 0.01 -7.04
CA GLN A 113 7.70 -0.41 -5.84
C GLN A 113 6.68 -0.87 -4.79
N GLN A 114 6.90 -2.03 -4.20
CA GLN A 114 6.12 -2.47 -3.06
C GLN A 114 6.79 -1.99 -1.76
N ILE A 115 6.06 -1.19 -0.98
CA ILE A 115 6.55 -0.59 0.26
C ILE A 115 5.56 -0.96 1.37
N GLY A 116 6.01 -1.68 2.38
CA GLY A 116 5.14 -2.16 3.46
C GLY A 116 3.97 -3.03 2.97
N GLY A 117 4.13 -3.74 1.85
CA GLY A 117 3.07 -4.58 1.25
C GLY A 117 2.08 -3.81 0.36
N ILE A 118 2.24 -2.51 0.18
CA ILE A 118 1.41 -1.65 -0.67
C ILE A 118 2.19 -1.27 -1.92
N TRP A 119 1.54 -1.27 -3.09
CA TRP A 119 2.14 -0.89 -4.35
C TRP A 119 2.06 0.62 -4.57
N TYR A 120 3.16 1.18 -5.02
CA TYR A 120 3.33 2.57 -5.45
C TYR A 120 3.99 2.59 -6.82
N ALA A 121 3.67 3.60 -7.62
CA ALA A 121 4.30 3.82 -8.91
C ALA A 121 5.10 5.14 -8.90
N PHE A 122 6.26 5.14 -9.57
CA PHE A 122 7.16 6.28 -9.63
C PHE A 122 7.46 6.64 -11.08
N ASP A 123 7.60 7.93 -11.34
CA ASP A 123 8.00 8.41 -12.67
C ASP A 123 9.52 8.31 -12.90
N ALA A 124 9.98 8.82 -14.06
CA ALA A 124 11.40 8.81 -14.43
C ALA A 124 12.29 9.63 -13.48
N ASN A 125 11.71 10.64 -12.82
CA ASN A 125 12.41 11.49 -11.86
C ASN A 125 12.35 10.94 -10.44
N GLY A 126 11.69 9.77 -10.26
CA GLY A 126 11.45 9.14 -8.97
C GLY A 126 10.34 9.81 -8.17
N ILE A 127 9.48 10.59 -8.80
CA ILE A 127 8.31 11.18 -8.12
C ILE A 127 7.18 10.14 -8.08
N MET A 128 6.62 9.94 -6.90
CA MET A 128 5.46 9.08 -6.68
C MET A 128 4.26 9.57 -7.48
N ARG A 129 3.65 8.68 -8.25
CA ARG A 129 2.45 8.96 -9.03
C ARG A 129 1.20 8.99 -8.17
N THR A 130 0.24 9.84 -8.57
CA THR A 130 -1.13 9.88 -8.05
C THR A 130 -2.11 10.05 -9.20
N GLY A 131 -3.37 9.65 -8.98
CA GLY A 131 -4.40 9.72 -10.03
C GLY A 131 -4.34 8.55 -11.02
N TRP A 132 -4.95 8.74 -12.17
CA TRP A 132 -5.01 7.73 -13.22
C TRP A 132 -3.63 7.46 -13.84
N TYR A 133 -3.29 6.19 -13.99
CA TYR A 133 -2.02 5.74 -14.54
C TYR A 133 -2.23 4.60 -15.53
N LEU A 134 -1.85 4.81 -16.78
CA LEU A 134 -1.79 3.76 -17.79
C LEU A 134 -0.39 3.15 -17.77
N GLU A 135 -0.30 1.87 -17.44
CA GLU A 135 0.96 1.13 -17.48
C GLU A 135 1.24 0.67 -18.92
N ALA A 136 2.36 1.09 -19.47
CA ALA A 136 2.71 0.82 -20.86
C ALA A 136 3.05 -0.67 -21.12
N MET A 137 3.49 -1.40 -20.09
CA MET A 137 3.93 -2.80 -20.25
C MET A 137 2.75 -3.77 -20.40
N ASP A 138 1.63 -3.51 -19.72
CA ASP A 138 0.45 -4.36 -19.75
C ASP A 138 -0.78 -3.71 -20.38
N ASN A 139 -0.66 -2.42 -20.73
CA ASN A 139 -1.73 -1.60 -21.31
C ASN A 139 -3.00 -1.56 -20.43
N CYS A 140 -2.81 -1.66 -19.11
CA CYS A 140 -3.88 -1.60 -18.12
C CYS A 140 -3.93 -0.24 -17.42
N TRP A 141 -5.13 0.19 -17.06
CA TRP A 141 -5.34 1.36 -16.25
C TRP A 141 -5.29 1.02 -14.77
N TYR A 142 -4.60 1.84 -14.02
CA TYR A 142 -4.51 1.84 -12.57
C TYR A 142 -4.95 3.18 -12.01
N TYR A 143 -5.28 3.20 -10.74
CA TYR A 143 -5.51 4.45 -10.02
C TYR A 143 -4.63 4.50 -8.78
N MET A 144 -3.76 5.50 -8.74
CA MET A 144 -2.93 5.79 -7.59
C MET A 144 -3.69 6.80 -6.73
N LYS A 145 -4.06 6.39 -5.52
CA LYS A 145 -4.81 7.24 -4.59
C LYS A 145 -4.02 8.52 -4.25
N PRO A 146 -4.65 9.53 -3.62
CA PRO A 146 -3.94 10.74 -3.21
C PRO A 146 -2.73 10.49 -2.29
N ASP A 147 -2.75 9.40 -1.53
CA ASP A 147 -1.63 8.93 -0.72
C ASP A 147 -0.58 8.14 -1.52
N GLY A 148 -0.72 8.02 -2.83
CA GLY A 148 0.14 7.28 -3.74
C GLY A 148 -0.09 5.76 -3.74
N SER A 149 -0.91 5.21 -2.86
CA SER A 149 -1.17 3.78 -2.84
C SER A 149 -2.01 3.34 -4.04
N MET A 150 -1.68 2.19 -4.63
CA MET A 150 -2.44 1.58 -5.71
C MET A 150 -3.86 1.21 -5.23
N ALA A 151 -4.87 1.61 -5.97
CA ALA A 151 -6.26 1.26 -5.70
C ALA A 151 -6.52 -0.23 -5.97
N ILE A 152 -7.33 -0.85 -5.12
CA ILE A 152 -7.87 -2.21 -5.29
C ILE A 152 -9.33 -2.23 -4.86
N GLY A 153 -10.12 -3.15 -5.43
CA GLY A 153 -11.56 -3.24 -5.17
C GLY A 153 -12.32 -2.05 -5.74
N TRP A 154 -13.51 -1.81 -5.23
CA TRP A 154 -14.34 -0.68 -5.65
C TRP A 154 -13.81 0.65 -5.16
N GLN A 155 -13.72 1.63 -6.06
CA GLN A 155 -13.31 3.01 -5.76
C GLN A 155 -14.28 3.98 -6.43
N GLN A 156 -14.73 4.97 -5.68
CA GLN A 156 -15.48 6.09 -6.26
C GLN A 156 -14.53 7.22 -6.65
N ILE A 157 -14.47 7.54 -7.94
CA ILE A 157 -13.57 8.55 -8.49
C ILE A 157 -14.42 9.52 -9.33
N ASN A 158 -14.42 10.79 -8.94
CA ASN A 158 -15.23 11.83 -9.62
C ASN A 158 -16.71 11.43 -9.79
N GLY A 159 -17.30 10.83 -8.77
CA GLY A 159 -18.72 10.44 -8.76
C GLY A 159 -19.05 9.14 -9.48
N LYS A 160 -18.12 8.50 -10.15
CA LYS A 160 -18.29 7.19 -10.81
C LYS A 160 -17.60 6.09 -10.03
N TRP A 161 -18.15 4.88 -10.06
CA TRP A 161 -17.56 3.70 -9.44
C TRP A 161 -16.72 2.91 -10.44
N TYR A 162 -15.55 2.50 -10.01
CA TYR A 162 -14.59 1.68 -10.77
C TYR A 162 -14.14 0.50 -9.93
N TYR A 163 -13.89 -0.63 -10.58
CA TYR A 163 -13.39 -1.82 -9.91
C TYR A 163 -11.94 -2.13 -10.34
N PHE A 164 -11.06 -2.21 -9.36
CA PHE A 164 -9.65 -2.55 -9.56
C PHE A 164 -9.39 -3.95 -9.00
N ASN A 165 -8.74 -4.80 -9.76
CA ASN A 165 -8.54 -6.20 -9.38
C ASN A 165 -7.84 -6.31 -8.01
N PRO A 166 -8.49 -6.86 -6.96
CA PRO A 166 -7.87 -7.01 -5.64
C PRO A 166 -6.97 -8.24 -5.55
N ALA A 167 -7.05 -9.15 -6.52
CA ALA A 167 -6.35 -10.42 -6.45
C ALA A 167 -4.84 -10.22 -6.50
N THR A 168 -4.17 -10.79 -5.52
CA THR A 168 -2.71 -10.96 -5.50
C THR A 168 -2.36 -12.08 -6.47
N ILE A 169 -2.16 -11.75 -7.74
CA ILE A 169 -1.50 -12.67 -8.65
C ILE A 169 -0.02 -12.59 -8.30
N GLY A 170 0.63 -13.75 -8.20
CA GLY A 170 2.03 -13.84 -7.83
C GLY A 170 2.93 -12.91 -8.64
N ILE A 171 3.08 -11.69 -8.16
CA ILE A 171 4.13 -10.81 -8.60
C ILE A 171 5.37 -11.33 -7.91
N THR A 172 6.11 -12.17 -8.59
CA THR A 172 7.43 -12.57 -8.12
C THR A 172 8.35 -11.39 -8.30
N GLY A 173 8.74 -10.84 -7.19
CA GLY A 173 9.53 -9.67 -6.90
C GLY A 173 10.54 -9.18 -7.92
N TRP A 174 10.92 -7.93 -7.73
CA TRP A 174 12.08 -7.26 -8.28
C TRP A 174 13.33 -8.09 -8.00
N ASN A 175 14.09 -8.43 -9.01
CA ASN A 175 15.46 -8.87 -8.80
C ASN A 175 16.39 -7.66 -8.93
N SER A 176 17.52 -7.71 -8.25
CA SER A 176 18.55 -6.67 -8.21
C SER A 176 19.23 -6.39 -9.58
N GLN A 177 18.78 -6.98 -10.65
CA GLN A 177 19.36 -6.91 -11.99
C GLN A 177 18.47 -6.31 -13.06
N GLY A 178 17.31 -5.79 -12.70
CA GLY A 178 16.39 -5.17 -13.66
C GLY A 178 14.98 -5.75 -13.57
N LEU A 179 14.05 -4.89 -13.82
CA LEU A 179 12.62 -5.05 -13.77
C LEU A 179 12.12 -6.17 -14.67
N THR A 180 11.82 -7.32 -14.11
CA THR A 180 11.02 -8.33 -14.79
C THR A 180 9.71 -8.53 -14.03
N TRP A 181 8.63 -8.04 -14.61
CA TRP A 181 7.29 -8.36 -14.20
C TRP A 181 6.95 -9.76 -14.73
N ASN A 182 6.83 -10.74 -13.83
CA ASN A 182 6.22 -12.01 -14.18
C ASN A 182 4.74 -11.95 -13.81
N PHE A 183 3.90 -11.61 -14.78
CA PHE A 183 2.47 -11.74 -14.66
C PHE A 183 2.07 -13.21 -14.84
N ASP A 184 1.52 -13.84 -13.82
CA ASP A 184 0.77 -15.06 -14.00
C ASP A 184 -0.65 -14.71 -14.54
N ILE A 185 -0.70 -14.37 -15.82
CA ILE A 185 -1.89 -13.96 -16.55
C ILE A 185 -2.99 -15.05 -16.52
N GLN A 186 -2.63 -16.29 -16.23
CA GLN A 186 -3.55 -17.42 -16.38
C GLN A 186 -4.50 -17.62 -15.18
N LYS A 187 -4.15 -17.14 -14.00
CA LYS A 187 -4.94 -17.41 -12.78
C LYS A 187 -6.11 -16.47 -12.50
N ASN A 188 -6.17 -15.28 -13.14
CA ASN A 188 -7.21 -14.27 -12.90
C ASN A 188 -7.74 -13.66 -14.20
N GLN A 189 -8.08 -14.45 -15.20
CA GLN A 189 -8.60 -13.92 -16.47
C GLN A 189 -7.68 -12.90 -17.15
N GLY A 190 -6.40 -12.89 -16.83
CA GLY A 190 -5.43 -11.99 -17.44
C GLY A 190 -5.40 -10.56 -16.91
N ILE A 191 -6.10 -10.25 -15.82
CA ILE A 191 -6.12 -8.89 -15.25
C ILE A 191 -5.14 -8.80 -14.09
N PRO A 192 -4.09 -7.97 -14.17
CA PRO A 192 -3.13 -7.78 -13.08
C PRO A 192 -3.77 -7.22 -11.80
N GLN A 193 -3.14 -7.44 -10.64
CA GLN A 193 -3.56 -6.80 -9.40
C GLN A 193 -3.54 -5.28 -9.55
N GLY A 194 -4.62 -4.62 -9.14
CA GLY A 194 -4.78 -3.17 -9.23
C GLY A 194 -5.19 -2.68 -10.62
N ALA A 195 -5.20 -3.53 -11.64
CA ALA A 195 -5.68 -3.14 -12.95
C ALA A 195 -7.21 -2.98 -12.96
N MET A 196 -7.69 -1.94 -13.64
CA MET A 196 -9.09 -1.60 -13.76
C MET A 196 -9.83 -2.60 -14.66
N TYR A 197 -10.97 -3.11 -14.21
CA TYR A 197 -11.91 -3.84 -15.05
C TYR A 197 -12.59 -2.89 -16.04
N LYS A 198 -12.72 -3.30 -17.28
CA LYS A 198 -13.44 -2.56 -18.32
C LYS A 198 -14.16 -3.50 -19.27
N ASN A 199 -15.34 -3.07 -19.75
CA ASN A 199 -16.17 -3.82 -20.71
C ASN A 199 -16.42 -5.29 -20.32
N GLN A 200 -16.64 -5.55 -19.03
CA GLN A 200 -16.87 -6.89 -18.51
C GLN A 200 -17.56 -6.88 -17.14
N ARG A 201 -17.85 -8.07 -16.63
CA ARG A 201 -18.35 -8.22 -15.26
C ARG A 201 -17.20 -8.30 -14.26
N THR A 202 -17.39 -7.67 -13.13
CA THR A 202 -16.53 -7.80 -11.95
C THR A 202 -16.77 -9.17 -11.28
N PRO A 203 -15.88 -9.67 -10.43
CA PRO A 203 -16.04 -10.95 -9.74
C PRO A 203 -17.31 -11.04 -8.86
N ASP A 204 -17.80 -9.91 -8.37
CA ASP A 204 -19.04 -9.77 -7.60
C ASP A 204 -20.30 -9.52 -8.49
N GLY A 205 -20.14 -9.62 -9.82
CA GLY A 205 -21.23 -9.71 -10.78
C GLY A 205 -21.69 -8.39 -11.41
N TYR A 206 -21.12 -7.27 -11.05
CA TYR A 206 -21.47 -5.96 -11.61
C TYR A 206 -20.85 -5.74 -13.00
N LEU A 207 -21.56 -5.02 -13.86
CA LEU A 207 -21.07 -4.69 -15.20
C LEU A 207 -20.37 -3.33 -15.19
N VAL A 208 -19.20 -3.26 -15.85
CA VAL A 208 -18.48 -2.01 -16.09
C VAL A 208 -18.33 -1.75 -17.59
N ASP A 209 -18.41 -0.48 -17.98
CA ASP A 209 -18.35 -0.04 -19.38
C ASP A 209 -16.92 -0.07 -19.95
N GLU A 210 -16.75 0.37 -21.19
CA GLU A 210 -15.44 0.47 -21.85
C GLU A 210 -14.47 1.41 -21.15
N GLN A 211 -14.97 2.38 -20.40
CA GLN A 211 -14.20 3.32 -19.60
C GLN A 211 -13.96 2.78 -18.18
N GLY A 212 -14.48 1.60 -17.85
CA GLY A 212 -14.36 0.95 -16.56
C GLY A 212 -15.37 1.43 -15.49
N ALA A 213 -16.29 2.33 -15.86
CA ALA A 213 -17.29 2.81 -14.93
C ALA A 213 -18.44 1.79 -14.77
N TRP A 214 -18.93 1.64 -13.52
CA TRP A 214 -20.08 0.80 -13.24
C TRP A 214 -21.34 1.28 -13.96
N ILE A 215 -22.04 0.33 -14.56
CA ILE A 215 -23.33 0.53 -15.24
C ILE A 215 -24.44 0.04 -14.32
N GLN A 216 -25.43 0.89 -14.07
CA GLN A 216 -26.67 0.53 -13.33
C GLN A 216 -27.59 -0.34 -14.19
#